data_cf6f64223853794c726b4454f5febbd9
#
_entry.id   cf6f64223853794c726b4454f5febbd9
#
_cell.length_a   1.000
_cell.length_b   1.000
_cell.length_c   1.000
_cell.angle_alpha   90.00
_cell.angle_beta   90.00
_cell.angle_gamma   90.00
#
_symmetry.space_group_name_H-M   'P 1'
#
loop_
_entity.id
_entity.type
_entity.pdbx_description
1 polymer ?
#
loop_
_entity_poly.entity_id
_entity_poly.type
_entity_poly.pdbx_seq_one_letter_code
_entity_poly.pdbx_strand_id
1 'polypeptide(L)'
;MSLVFSADQEQFRDSIRRFLSDQMPTTEVRRLMATTHAFDESLWLQASQQLALTGIHLPEEVGGAGFGAVELAIALEEMGRVLFCGPYFSSAVLCAHALMLCADPDQRERWLADIACGELRGCVAVTEVSGLWRDDDISTTATASADREFQLNGVKRFVIDSANAELIIVAAQTTNGIGWFVVQAPGGQAEGLTITPLETMDPTRKMGDIALHNVVATRLNASPADALNTLLDVACIALTNEMIGGAQRLLDAAVDYTQLRYQFGRSIASFQAIKHRLADLLLEVELARSAAYQAAQTLADCGDLRTLSSSQQRLLTEHASLAKAMVSETYLQAALETIQLHGGIGFTWENDTHLWFKRAKSSEVLFGTPAEHRERMLSAVQAKRDIQEHVA
;
A
#
# COMPACT_ATOMS: atom_id res chain seq x y z
N MET A 1 -18.88 14.89 6.09
CA MET A 1 -19.31 14.98 4.67
C MET A 1 -19.11 13.59 4.09
N SER A 2 -20.14 12.96 3.50
CA SER A 2 -19.89 11.76 2.70
C SER A 2 -19.13 12.19 1.45
N LEU A 3 -17.99 11.58 1.17
CA LEU A 3 -17.30 11.75 -0.11
C LEU A 3 -18.23 11.18 -1.18
N VAL A 4 -18.82 12.05 -1.96
CA VAL A 4 -19.57 11.68 -3.16
C VAL A 4 -18.61 11.84 -4.32
N PHE A 5 -18.27 10.75 -4.97
CA PHE A 5 -17.44 10.78 -6.17
C PHE A 5 -18.14 11.55 -7.29
N SER A 6 -17.36 12.23 -8.11
CA SER A 6 -17.85 12.84 -9.33
C SER A 6 -18.29 11.75 -10.34
N ALA A 7 -19.08 12.15 -11.33
CA ALA A 7 -19.46 11.22 -12.41
C ALA A 7 -18.24 10.67 -13.15
N ASP A 8 -17.18 11.47 -13.31
CA ASP A 8 -15.93 11.04 -13.96
C ASP A 8 -15.16 10.03 -13.09
N GLN A 9 -15.14 10.21 -11.76
CA GLN A 9 -14.53 9.26 -10.83
C GLN A 9 -15.28 7.91 -10.79
N GLU A 10 -16.62 7.93 -10.86
CA GLU A 10 -17.40 6.70 -10.97
C GLU A 10 -17.18 5.99 -12.32
N GLN A 11 -17.12 6.71 -13.41
CA GLN A 11 -16.80 6.15 -14.72
C GLN A 11 -15.37 5.56 -14.75
N PHE A 12 -14.42 6.22 -14.11
CA PHE A 12 -13.04 5.73 -13.94
C PHE A 12 -13.03 4.43 -13.13
N ARG A 13 -13.74 4.38 -12.00
CA ARG A 13 -13.90 3.17 -11.18
C ARG A 13 -14.44 2.01 -12.00
N ASP A 14 -15.53 2.23 -12.74
CA ASP A 14 -16.16 1.20 -13.55
C ASP A 14 -15.22 0.66 -14.65
N SER A 15 -14.40 1.52 -15.22
CA SER A 15 -13.42 1.14 -16.24
C SER A 15 -12.32 0.26 -15.65
N ILE A 16 -11.76 0.65 -14.49
CA ILE A 16 -10.74 -0.15 -13.79
C ILE A 16 -11.34 -1.48 -13.32
N ARG A 17 -12.52 -1.46 -12.72
CA ARG A 17 -13.22 -2.67 -12.24
C ARG A 17 -13.39 -3.68 -13.36
N ARG A 18 -13.86 -3.23 -14.53
CA ARG A 18 -14.04 -4.09 -15.70
C ARG A 18 -12.70 -4.68 -16.14
N PHE A 19 -11.68 -3.85 -16.33
CA PHE A 19 -10.35 -4.28 -16.72
C PHE A 19 -9.78 -5.32 -15.74
N LEU A 20 -9.79 -5.03 -14.45
CA LEU A 20 -9.23 -5.91 -13.44
C LEU A 20 -10.04 -7.22 -13.29
N SER A 21 -11.37 -7.17 -13.39
CA SER A 21 -12.20 -8.38 -13.34
C SER A 21 -11.93 -9.32 -14.50
N ASP A 22 -11.66 -8.77 -15.68
CA ASP A 22 -11.38 -9.55 -16.88
C ASP A 22 -9.94 -10.11 -16.87
N GLN A 23 -8.97 -9.34 -16.39
CA GLN A 23 -7.55 -9.69 -16.45
C GLN A 23 -7.04 -10.44 -15.21
N MET A 24 -7.70 -10.32 -14.06
CA MET A 24 -7.24 -10.88 -12.78
C MET A 24 -8.32 -11.75 -12.10
N PRO A 25 -8.90 -12.76 -12.80
CA PRO A 25 -9.74 -13.74 -12.13
C PRO A 25 -8.91 -14.53 -11.11
N THR A 26 -9.55 -15.17 -10.13
CA THR A 26 -8.83 -15.89 -9.06
C THR A 26 -7.94 -17.02 -9.57
N THR A 27 -8.24 -17.59 -10.74
CA THR A 27 -7.35 -18.55 -11.42
C THR A 27 -6.01 -17.93 -11.81
N GLU A 28 -6.04 -16.67 -12.26
CA GLU A 28 -4.83 -15.91 -12.60
C GLU A 28 -4.06 -15.51 -11.34
N VAL A 29 -4.76 -15.05 -10.30
CA VAL A 29 -4.15 -14.80 -8.97
C VAL A 29 -3.41 -16.06 -8.49
N ARG A 30 -4.06 -17.25 -8.57
CA ARG A 30 -3.44 -18.52 -8.19
C ARG A 30 -2.23 -18.88 -9.05
N ARG A 31 -2.26 -18.59 -10.33
CA ARG A 31 -1.12 -18.80 -11.25
C ARG A 31 0.06 -17.91 -10.86
N LEU A 32 -0.19 -16.61 -10.66
CA LEU A 32 0.84 -15.62 -10.36
C LEU A 32 1.44 -15.81 -8.96
N MET A 33 0.62 -16.03 -7.94
CA MET A 33 1.11 -16.20 -6.58
C MET A 33 2.05 -17.39 -6.41
N ALA A 34 1.97 -18.40 -7.31
CA ALA A 34 2.85 -19.57 -7.31
C ALA A 34 4.24 -19.26 -7.90
N THR A 35 4.41 -18.13 -8.60
CA THR A 35 5.70 -17.71 -9.15
C THR A 35 6.52 -16.91 -8.13
N THR A 36 7.82 -16.78 -8.34
CA THR A 36 8.71 -15.99 -7.48
C THR A 36 8.34 -14.50 -7.50
N HIS A 37 7.93 -13.99 -8.65
CA HIS A 37 7.70 -12.56 -8.88
C HIS A 37 6.25 -12.13 -8.67
N ALA A 38 5.27 -13.06 -8.72
CA ALA A 38 3.83 -12.78 -8.73
C ALA A 38 3.46 -11.62 -9.67
N PHE A 39 3.98 -11.67 -10.89
CA PHE A 39 3.97 -10.57 -11.84
C PHE A 39 3.76 -11.09 -13.26
N ASP A 40 2.95 -10.40 -14.03
CA ASP A 40 2.77 -10.61 -15.46
C ASP A 40 3.09 -9.31 -16.20
N GLU A 41 4.14 -9.35 -17.02
CA GLU A 41 4.66 -8.15 -17.69
C GLU A 41 3.65 -7.58 -18.72
N SER A 42 2.93 -8.44 -19.41
CA SER A 42 1.93 -8.01 -20.39
C SER A 42 0.78 -7.26 -19.71
N LEU A 43 0.29 -7.79 -18.59
CA LEU A 43 -0.74 -7.14 -17.78
C LEU A 43 -0.25 -5.83 -17.19
N TRP A 44 0.99 -5.79 -16.71
CA TRP A 44 1.62 -4.58 -16.18
C TRP A 44 1.70 -3.47 -17.22
N LEU A 45 2.18 -3.78 -18.42
CA LEU A 45 2.25 -2.80 -19.52
C LEU A 45 0.87 -2.34 -19.98
N GLN A 46 -0.13 -3.21 -20.00
CA GLN A 46 -1.50 -2.80 -20.29
C GLN A 46 -2.04 -1.83 -19.22
N ALA A 47 -1.86 -2.13 -17.94
CA ALA A 47 -2.27 -1.27 -16.83
C ALA A 47 -1.56 0.09 -16.87
N SER A 48 -0.27 0.11 -17.21
CA SER A 48 0.55 1.30 -17.24
C SER A 48 0.30 2.16 -18.48
N GLN A 49 0.33 1.56 -19.68
CA GLN A 49 0.32 2.30 -20.94
C GLN A 49 -1.09 2.57 -21.49
N GLN A 50 -2.07 1.68 -21.23
CA GLN A 50 -3.43 1.88 -21.72
C GLN A 50 -4.32 2.62 -20.73
N LEU A 51 -4.11 2.40 -19.42
CA LEU A 51 -4.93 2.99 -18.36
C LEU A 51 -4.16 4.01 -17.52
N ALA A 52 -2.88 4.23 -17.78
CA ALA A 52 -1.99 5.15 -17.06
C ALA A 52 -1.99 4.93 -15.51
N LEU A 53 -2.28 3.70 -15.05
CA LEU A 53 -2.47 3.44 -13.62
C LEU A 53 -1.21 3.68 -12.81
N THR A 54 -0.02 3.37 -13.34
CA THR A 54 1.27 3.55 -12.64
C THR A 54 1.66 5.00 -12.44
N GLY A 55 1.18 5.90 -13.31
CA GLY A 55 1.41 7.34 -13.22
C GLY A 55 0.18 8.15 -12.82
N ILE A 56 -0.92 7.52 -12.37
CA ILE A 56 -2.21 8.20 -12.20
C ILE A 56 -2.14 9.43 -11.30
N HIS A 57 -1.42 9.36 -10.19
CA HIS A 57 -1.31 10.42 -9.19
C HIS A 57 -0.07 11.32 -9.38
N LEU A 58 0.77 10.98 -10.34
CA LEU A 58 1.96 11.77 -10.63
C LEU A 58 1.61 12.99 -11.48
N PRO A 59 2.29 14.13 -11.27
CA PRO A 59 2.11 15.32 -12.09
C PRO A 59 2.45 15.08 -13.56
N GLU A 60 1.79 15.82 -14.46
CA GLU A 60 2.04 15.73 -15.90
C GLU A 60 3.49 16.08 -16.27
N GLU A 61 4.12 17.00 -15.54
CA GLU A 61 5.50 17.44 -15.76
C GLU A 61 6.53 16.32 -15.62
N VAL A 62 6.18 15.26 -14.89
CA VAL A 62 7.03 14.06 -14.72
C VAL A 62 6.47 12.83 -15.42
N GLY A 63 5.61 13.03 -16.44
CA GLY A 63 5.04 11.96 -17.25
C GLY A 63 3.83 11.26 -16.64
N GLY A 64 3.27 11.78 -15.54
CA GLY A 64 2.06 11.25 -14.92
C GLY A 64 0.76 11.70 -15.59
N ALA A 65 -0.37 11.22 -15.10
CA ALA A 65 -1.71 11.56 -15.60
C ALA A 65 -2.32 12.82 -14.94
N GLY A 66 -1.66 13.39 -13.92
CA GLY A 66 -2.08 14.63 -13.26
C GLY A 66 -3.31 14.52 -12.36
N PHE A 67 -3.77 13.30 -12.05
CA PHE A 67 -4.84 13.07 -11.07
C PHE A 67 -4.28 13.14 -9.63
N GLY A 68 -5.11 12.77 -8.64
CA GLY A 68 -4.76 12.94 -7.23
C GLY A 68 -4.79 11.66 -6.43
N ALA A 69 -4.67 11.83 -5.10
CA ALA A 69 -4.72 10.73 -4.16
C ALA A 69 -6.10 10.05 -4.11
N VAL A 70 -7.18 10.73 -4.50
CA VAL A 70 -8.53 10.15 -4.55
C VAL A 70 -8.64 9.14 -5.70
N GLU A 71 -8.15 9.45 -6.88
CA GLU A 71 -8.15 8.54 -8.02
C GLU A 71 -7.21 7.35 -7.79
N LEU A 72 -6.07 7.59 -7.13
CA LEU A 72 -5.20 6.52 -6.66
C LEU A 72 -5.92 5.59 -5.68
N ALA A 73 -6.70 6.15 -4.75
CA ALA A 73 -7.49 5.37 -3.78
C ALA A 73 -8.55 4.51 -4.48
N ILE A 74 -9.24 5.03 -5.50
CA ILE A 74 -10.19 4.29 -6.33
C ILE A 74 -9.48 3.11 -7.03
N ALA A 75 -8.32 3.35 -7.62
CA ALA A 75 -7.56 2.30 -8.30
C ALA A 75 -7.14 1.19 -7.31
N LEU A 76 -6.64 1.56 -6.14
CA LEU A 76 -6.23 0.62 -5.10
C LEU A 76 -7.40 -0.19 -4.55
N GLU A 77 -8.58 0.43 -4.37
CA GLU A 77 -9.79 -0.29 -3.96
C GLU A 77 -10.16 -1.39 -4.96
N GLU A 78 -10.18 -1.07 -6.25
CA GLU A 78 -10.48 -2.06 -7.28
C GLU A 78 -9.39 -3.15 -7.39
N MET A 79 -8.12 -2.80 -7.17
CA MET A 79 -7.02 -3.78 -7.07
C MET A 79 -7.18 -4.72 -5.86
N GLY A 80 -7.63 -4.20 -4.72
CA GLY A 80 -7.91 -5.00 -3.52
C GLY A 80 -9.05 -6.00 -3.72
N ARG A 81 -10.06 -5.65 -4.50
CA ARG A 81 -11.19 -6.52 -4.84
C ARG A 81 -10.74 -7.81 -5.55
N VAL A 82 -9.70 -7.74 -6.36
CA VAL A 82 -9.19 -8.86 -7.17
C VAL A 82 -7.89 -9.47 -6.65
N LEU A 83 -7.36 -8.99 -5.52
CA LEU A 83 -6.03 -9.38 -5.00
C LEU A 83 -4.95 -9.16 -6.07
N PHE A 84 -4.91 -7.98 -6.66
CA PHE A 84 -3.96 -7.68 -7.72
C PHE A 84 -2.55 -8.14 -7.35
N CYS A 85 -1.94 -8.93 -8.25
CA CYS A 85 -0.58 -9.40 -8.16
C CYS A 85 0.32 -8.56 -9.07
N GLY A 86 1.42 -8.05 -8.53
CA GLY A 86 2.37 -7.23 -9.25
C GLY A 86 2.89 -6.05 -8.41
N PRO A 87 3.94 -5.38 -8.88
CA PRO A 87 4.68 -4.38 -8.09
C PRO A 87 4.01 -2.99 -8.09
N TYR A 88 2.68 -2.92 -8.16
CA TYR A 88 1.97 -1.64 -8.17
C TYR A 88 2.16 -0.87 -6.87
N PHE A 89 1.94 -1.55 -5.75
CA PHE A 89 2.06 -0.92 -4.43
C PHE A 89 3.49 -0.48 -4.13
N SER A 90 4.48 -1.30 -4.45
CA SER A 90 5.89 -0.98 -4.22
C SER A 90 6.42 0.10 -5.17
N SER A 91 6.08 0.03 -6.44
CA SER A 91 6.62 0.91 -7.49
C SER A 91 5.78 2.17 -7.66
N ALA A 92 4.52 2.02 -8.11
CA ALA A 92 3.66 3.16 -8.42
C ALA A 92 3.23 3.93 -7.17
N VAL A 93 3.13 3.29 -5.99
CA VAL A 93 2.77 4.00 -4.75
C VAL A 93 4.02 4.38 -3.97
N LEU A 94 4.72 3.42 -3.36
CA LEU A 94 5.78 3.73 -2.39
C LEU A 94 6.99 4.41 -3.04
N CYS A 95 7.53 3.81 -4.11
CA CYS A 95 8.73 4.34 -4.77
C CYS A 95 8.48 5.72 -5.40
N ALA A 96 7.36 5.86 -6.10
CA ALA A 96 6.98 7.12 -6.72
C ALA A 96 6.82 8.24 -5.68
N HIS A 97 6.09 8.00 -4.57
CA HIS A 97 5.96 9.00 -3.50
C HIS A 97 7.28 9.28 -2.78
N ALA A 98 8.14 8.28 -2.58
CA ALA A 98 9.47 8.51 -2.01
C ALA A 98 10.34 9.42 -2.90
N LEU A 99 10.28 9.23 -4.22
CA LEU A 99 10.94 10.13 -5.18
C LEU A 99 10.32 11.53 -5.18
N MET A 100 8.99 11.63 -5.20
CA MET A 100 8.30 12.92 -5.13
C MET A 100 8.67 13.69 -3.85
N LEU A 101 8.84 12.99 -2.74
CA LEU A 101 9.12 13.57 -1.44
C LEU A 101 10.60 13.92 -1.24
N CYS A 102 11.52 13.05 -1.66
CA CYS A 102 12.92 13.10 -1.27
C CYS A 102 13.89 13.50 -2.40
N ALA A 103 13.47 13.38 -3.67
CA ALA A 103 14.31 13.69 -4.82
C ALA A 103 14.25 15.18 -5.19
N ASP A 104 15.37 15.73 -5.66
CA ASP A 104 15.40 17.05 -6.31
C ASP A 104 14.76 17.00 -7.72
N PRO A 105 14.54 18.15 -8.39
CA PRO A 105 13.88 18.16 -9.70
C PRO A 105 14.57 17.29 -10.75
N ASP A 106 15.91 17.32 -10.85
CA ASP A 106 16.67 16.55 -11.83
C ASP A 106 16.56 15.04 -11.57
N GLN A 107 16.56 14.66 -10.29
CA GLN A 107 16.39 13.28 -9.87
C GLN A 107 14.96 12.76 -10.14
N ARG A 108 13.93 13.61 -9.96
CA ARG A 108 12.53 13.27 -10.28
C ARG A 108 12.35 13.06 -11.79
N GLU A 109 12.85 13.99 -12.61
CA GLU A 109 12.80 13.89 -14.06
C GLU A 109 13.46 12.58 -14.55
N ARG A 110 14.55 12.17 -13.91
CA ARG A 110 15.32 10.99 -14.29
C ARG A 110 14.54 9.66 -14.13
N TRP A 111 13.68 9.53 -13.12
CA TRP A 111 13.10 8.22 -12.77
C TRP A 111 11.56 8.16 -12.79
N LEU A 112 10.88 9.29 -12.57
CA LEU A 112 9.42 9.25 -12.42
C LEU A 112 8.69 8.98 -13.74
N ALA A 113 9.21 9.44 -14.87
CA ALA A 113 8.62 9.20 -16.18
C ALA A 113 8.62 7.69 -16.50
N ASP A 114 9.73 7.01 -16.25
CA ASP A 114 9.88 5.58 -16.49
C ASP A 114 9.01 4.74 -15.52
N ILE A 115 8.80 5.22 -14.29
CA ILE A 115 7.84 4.60 -13.35
C ILE A 115 6.41 4.83 -13.84
N ALA A 116 6.08 6.05 -14.28
CA ALA A 116 4.74 6.41 -14.74
C ALA A 116 4.28 5.59 -15.96
N CYS A 117 5.18 5.31 -16.90
CA CYS A 117 4.88 4.46 -18.05
C CYS A 117 5.08 2.95 -17.80
N GLY A 118 5.56 2.56 -16.60
CA GLY A 118 5.75 1.16 -16.21
C GLY A 118 7.05 0.50 -16.71
N GLU A 119 7.95 1.26 -17.32
CA GLU A 119 9.25 0.77 -17.80
C GLU A 119 10.25 0.53 -16.67
N LEU A 120 10.14 1.29 -15.56
CA LEU A 120 10.97 1.14 -14.38
C LEU A 120 10.11 0.69 -13.19
N ARG A 121 10.56 -0.35 -12.49
CA ARG A 121 9.94 -0.84 -11.26
C ARG A 121 10.82 -0.55 -10.07
N GLY A 122 10.22 0.04 -9.03
CA GLY A 122 10.94 0.39 -7.82
C GLY A 122 10.38 -0.25 -6.56
N CYS A 123 11.18 -0.23 -5.50
CA CYS A 123 10.72 -0.56 -4.15
C CYS A 123 11.36 0.37 -3.11
N VAL A 124 10.81 0.37 -1.89
CA VAL A 124 11.31 1.16 -0.77
C VAL A 124 11.72 0.24 0.37
N ALA A 125 12.97 0.33 0.78
CA ALA A 125 13.62 -0.49 1.77
C ALA A 125 13.89 0.33 3.05
N VAL A 126 12.96 0.24 4.01
CA VAL A 126 13.04 0.94 5.30
C VAL A 126 13.24 -0.06 6.44
N THR A 127 12.34 -1.04 6.52
CA THR A 127 12.25 -1.99 7.64
C THR A 127 13.51 -2.80 7.84
N GLU A 128 13.84 -3.05 9.12
CA GLU A 128 14.92 -3.91 9.55
C GLU A 128 14.37 -4.99 10.52
N VAL A 129 15.14 -5.37 11.53
CA VAL A 129 14.80 -6.50 12.43
C VAL A 129 13.48 -6.30 13.16
N SER A 130 13.12 -5.07 13.53
CA SER A 130 11.85 -4.76 14.22
C SER A 130 10.62 -4.96 13.33
N GLY A 131 10.78 -4.84 12.01
CA GLY A 131 9.67 -4.83 11.06
C GLY A 131 8.89 -3.50 11.01
N LEU A 132 9.35 -2.46 11.73
CA LEU A 132 8.67 -1.17 11.87
C LEU A 132 9.38 -0.07 11.07
N TRP A 133 8.62 0.95 10.72
CA TRP A 133 9.12 2.18 10.10
C TRP A 133 9.32 3.24 11.17
N ARG A 134 10.47 3.18 11.84
CA ARG A 134 10.88 4.13 12.89
C ARG A 134 12.32 4.53 12.70
N ASP A 135 12.64 5.79 12.97
CA ASP A 135 13.98 6.34 12.84
C ASP A 135 15.00 5.57 13.68
N ASP A 136 14.62 5.23 14.93
CA ASP A 136 15.49 4.54 15.88
C ASP A 136 15.76 3.06 15.50
N ASP A 137 14.94 2.50 14.60
CA ASP A 137 15.08 1.09 14.17
C ASP A 137 15.98 0.95 12.94
N ILE A 138 16.41 2.06 12.31
CA ILE A 138 17.27 2.04 11.14
C ILE A 138 18.74 1.97 11.55
N SER A 139 19.40 0.85 11.29
CA SER A 139 20.81 0.59 11.58
C SER A 139 21.69 0.51 10.31
N THR A 140 21.09 0.33 9.13
CA THR A 140 21.79 0.40 7.85
C THR A 140 22.53 1.73 7.74
N THR A 141 23.81 1.70 7.38
CA THR A 141 24.67 2.90 7.32
C THR A 141 24.93 3.34 5.89
N ALA A 142 25.05 4.64 5.70
CA ALA A 142 25.50 5.27 4.46
C ALA A 142 26.77 6.09 4.73
N THR A 143 27.88 5.68 4.13
CA THR A 143 29.16 6.35 4.24
C THR A 143 29.51 7.04 2.92
N ALA A 144 29.83 8.33 2.96
CA ALA A 144 30.26 9.06 1.77
C ALA A 144 31.54 8.45 1.18
N SER A 145 31.53 8.22 -0.11
CA SER A 145 32.66 7.81 -0.93
C SER A 145 33.16 9.00 -1.78
N ALA A 146 34.14 8.81 -2.67
CA ALA A 146 34.51 9.82 -3.63
C ALA A 146 33.36 10.16 -4.59
N ASP A 147 33.35 11.37 -5.14
CA ASP A 147 32.46 11.79 -6.23
C ASP A 147 30.94 11.82 -5.95
N ARG A 148 30.52 12.19 -4.74
CA ARG A 148 29.11 12.30 -4.32
C ARG A 148 28.36 10.97 -4.26
N GLU A 149 29.04 9.86 -4.33
CA GLU A 149 28.48 8.53 -4.12
C GLU A 149 28.54 8.14 -2.64
N PHE A 150 27.66 7.23 -2.25
CA PHE A 150 27.62 6.65 -0.92
C PHE A 150 27.76 5.14 -1.02
N GLN A 151 28.35 4.55 0.00
CA GLN A 151 28.38 3.11 0.19
C GLN A 151 27.42 2.72 1.29
N LEU A 152 26.46 1.83 0.97
CA LEU A 152 25.48 1.33 1.89
C LEU A 152 25.91 -0.01 2.47
N ASN A 153 25.75 -0.16 3.80
CA ASN A 153 26.01 -1.40 4.53
C ASN A 153 24.89 -1.68 5.51
N GLY A 154 24.29 -2.86 5.45
CA GLY A 154 23.20 -3.28 6.34
C GLY A 154 22.28 -4.33 5.74
N VAL A 155 21.15 -4.58 6.41
CA VAL A 155 20.14 -5.54 5.96
C VAL A 155 18.76 -4.92 6.12
N LYS A 156 18.00 -4.87 5.03
CA LYS A 156 16.60 -4.50 5.02
C LYS A 156 15.73 -5.73 4.95
N ARG A 157 14.64 -5.73 5.71
CA ARG A 157 13.74 -6.87 5.88
C ARG A 157 12.35 -6.56 5.33
N PHE A 158 11.66 -7.59 4.90
CA PHE A 158 10.25 -7.50 4.50
C PHE A 158 9.97 -6.45 3.42
N VAL A 159 10.91 -6.24 2.51
CA VAL A 159 10.77 -5.25 1.42
C VAL A 159 9.80 -5.79 0.38
N ILE A 160 8.72 -5.03 0.17
CA ILE A 160 7.65 -5.39 -0.78
C ILE A 160 8.20 -5.39 -2.19
N ASP A 161 7.94 -6.48 -2.94
CA ASP A 161 8.30 -6.69 -4.34
C ASP A 161 9.78 -6.47 -4.67
N SER A 162 10.68 -6.65 -3.69
CA SER A 162 12.11 -6.43 -3.88
C SER A 162 12.71 -7.25 -5.06
N ALA A 163 12.17 -8.44 -5.32
CA ALA A 163 12.63 -9.29 -6.43
C ALA A 163 12.23 -8.76 -7.83
N ASN A 164 11.30 -7.80 -7.89
CA ASN A 164 10.84 -7.15 -9.13
C ASN A 164 11.50 -5.77 -9.34
N ALA A 165 12.24 -5.26 -8.35
CA ALA A 165 12.73 -3.89 -8.34
C ALA A 165 14.06 -3.75 -9.10
N GLU A 166 14.12 -2.74 -9.95
CA GLU A 166 15.31 -2.26 -10.65
C GLU A 166 15.81 -0.95 -10.04
N LEU A 167 14.97 -0.30 -9.24
CA LEU A 167 15.27 0.89 -8.44
C LEU A 167 14.92 0.62 -6.98
N ILE A 168 15.89 0.70 -6.08
CA ILE A 168 15.67 0.44 -4.65
C ILE A 168 15.96 1.73 -3.88
N ILE A 169 14.95 2.30 -3.25
CA ILE A 169 15.11 3.46 -2.36
C ILE A 169 15.36 2.95 -0.95
N VAL A 170 16.51 3.30 -0.38
CA VAL A 170 16.96 2.81 0.92
C VAL A 170 17.04 3.97 1.91
N ALA A 171 16.38 3.82 3.06
CA ALA A 171 16.59 4.68 4.22
C ALA A 171 17.83 4.19 5.00
N ALA A 172 18.81 5.07 5.24
CA ALA A 172 20.03 4.68 5.95
C ALA A 172 20.53 5.81 6.86
N GLN A 173 21.22 5.44 7.94
CA GLN A 173 21.85 6.35 8.88
C GLN A 173 23.08 7.03 8.24
N THR A 174 23.14 8.34 8.41
CA THR A 174 24.31 9.17 8.09
C THR A 174 24.80 9.88 9.35
N THR A 175 25.91 10.59 9.25
CA THR A 175 26.40 11.47 10.34
C THR A 175 25.41 12.57 10.73
N ASN A 176 24.42 12.86 9.87
CA ASN A 176 23.45 13.94 10.05
C ASN A 176 22.01 13.43 10.22
N GLY A 177 21.83 12.18 10.64
CA GLY A 177 20.53 11.53 10.73
C GLY A 177 20.21 10.67 9.52
N ILE A 178 18.93 10.32 9.34
CA ILE A 178 18.49 9.46 8.24
C ILE A 178 18.60 10.17 6.90
N GLY A 179 19.21 9.49 5.93
CA GLY A 179 19.23 9.88 4.53
C GLY A 179 18.50 8.86 3.67
N TRP A 180 18.07 9.30 2.49
CA TRP A 180 17.42 8.47 1.49
C TRP A 180 18.35 8.30 0.29
N PHE A 181 18.51 7.06 -0.16
CA PHE A 181 19.48 6.67 -1.16
C PHE A 181 18.84 5.80 -2.23
N VAL A 182 19.26 5.98 -3.47
CA VAL A 182 18.84 5.17 -4.61
C VAL A 182 19.96 4.21 -4.97
N VAL A 183 19.65 2.93 -4.97
CA VAL A 183 20.44 1.86 -5.58
C VAL A 183 19.80 1.50 -6.91
N GLN A 184 20.55 1.62 -8.00
CA GLN A 184 20.14 1.13 -9.32
C GLN A 184 20.57 -0.33 -9.45
N ALA A 185 19.61 -1.22 -9.70
CA ALA A 185 19.80 -2.65 -9.80
C ALA A 185 19.14 -3.20 -11.08
N PRO A 186 19.65 -2.85 -12.28
CA PRO A 186 19.09 -3.35 -13.54
C PRO A 186 18.99 -4.89 -13.54
N GLY A 187 17.82 -5.40 -13.87
CA GLY A 187 17.56 -6.86 -13.78
C GLY A 187 17.68 -7.42 -12.35
N GLY A 188 17.53 -6.56 -11.31
CA GLY A 188 17.62 -6.97 -9.91
C GLY A 188 19.06 -7.18 -9.41
N GLN A 189 20.07 -6.67 -10.11
CA GLN A 189 21.49 -6.92 -9.79
C GLN A 189 22.29 -5.63 -9.62
N ALA A 190 23.10 -5.57 -8.56
CA ALA A 190 24.13 -4.58 -8.34
C ALA A 190 25.28 -5.19 -7.52
N GLU A 191 26.49 -4.64 -7.65
CA GLU A 191 27.64 -5.14 -6.88
C GLU A 191 27.39 -4.96 -5.37
N GLY A 192 27.61 -6.04 -4.60
CA GLY A 192 27.38 -6.05 -3.15
C GLY A 192 25.90 -6.16 -2.72
N LEU A 193 24.96 -6.18 -3.65
CA LEU A 193 23.54 -6.35 -3.40
C LEU A 193 23.16 -7.83 -3.44
N THR A 194 22.39 -8.26 -2.42
CA THR A 194 21.78 -9.60 -2.42
C THR A 194 20.32 -9.48 -2.04
N ILE A 195 19.42 -9.95 -2.90
CA ILE A 195 17.96 -9.99 -2.65
C ILE A 195 17.57 -11.46 -2.41
N THR A 196 16.94 -11.70 -1.25
CA THR A 196 16.47 -13.04 -0.86
C THR A 196 14.95 -13.01 -0.74
N PRO A 197 14.21 -13.66 -1.65
CA PRO A 197 12.75 -13.76 -1.55
C PRO A 197 12.33 -14.48 -0.26
N LEU A 198 11.24 -14.03 0.35
CA LEU A 198 10.65 -14.61 1.55
C LEU A 198 9.41 -15.44 1.20
N GLU A 199 9.27 -16.60 1.83
CA GLU A 199 8.02 -17.33 1.88
C GLU A 199 7.12 -16.70 2.95
N THR A 200 6.02 -16.07 2.53
CA THR A 200 5.08 -15.39 3.41
C THR A 200 3.73 -16.10 3.44
N MET A 201 2.94 -15.81 4.48
CA MET A 201 1.58 -16.35 4.58
C MET A 201 0.69 -15.89 3.42
N ASP A 202 0.87 -14.66 2.96
CA ASP A 202 0.20 -14.10 1.77
C ASP A 202 1.14 -14.17 0.55
N PRO A 203 1.01 -15.19 -0.32
CA PRO A 203 1.86 -15.30 -1.49
C PRO A 203 1.45 -14.37 -2.64
N THR A 204 0.34 -13.65 -2.51
CA THR A 204 -0.13 -12.69 -3.53
C THR A 204 0.60 -11.35 -3.46
N ARG A 205 1.28 -11.05 -2.33
CA ARG A 205 2.19 -9.91 -2.16
C ARG A 205 3.59 -10.44 -1.83
N LYS A 206 4.51 -10.30 -2.75
CA LYS A 206 5.89 -10.78 -2.57
C LYS A 206 6.66 -9.84 -1.67
N MET A 207 7.53 -10.42 -0.87
CA MET A 207 8.48 -9.70 -0.02
C MET A 207 9.85 -10.36 -0.09
N GLY A 208 10.89 -9.61 0.22
CA GLY A 208 12.23 -10.15 0.33
C GLY A 208 13.09 -9.35 1.31
N ASP A 209 14.19 -9.97 1.71
CA ASP A 209 15.26 -9.32 2.44
C ASP A 209 16.30 -8.81 1.46
N ILE A 210 16.89 -7.65 1.76
CA ILE A 210 17.95 -7.01 0.95
C ILE A 210 19.19 -6.86 1.83
N ALA A 211 20.26 -7.56 1.49
CA ALA A 211 21.57 -7.37 2.11
C ALA A 211 22.43 -6.43 1.25
N LEU A 212 23.07 -5.46 1.92
CA LEU A 212 23.87 -4.41 1.33
C LEU A 212 25.30 -4.51 1.88
N HIS A 213 26.28 -4.74 1.01
CA HIS A 213 27.71 -4.81 1.34
C HIS A 213 28.51 -3.87 0.44
N ASN A 214 28.77 -2.66 0.93
CA ASN A 214 29.43 -1.57 0.18
C ASN A 214 28.72 -1.26 -1.14
N VAL A 215 27.39 -1.34 -1.16
CA VAL A 215 26.60 -1.07 -2.37
C VAL A 215 26.66 0.42 -2.69
N VAL A 216 27.03 0.74 -3.92
CA VAL A 216 27.09 2.12 -4.41
C VAL A 216 25.67 2.67 -4.56
N ALA A 217 25.43 3.86 -4.01
CA ALA A 217 24.13 4.50 -4.02
C ALA A 217 24.25 6.02 -4.23
N THR A 218 23.22 6.59 -4.83
CA THR A 218 23.05 8.03 -5.02
C THR A 218 22.13 8.59 -3.94
N ARG A 219 22.53 9.66 -3.24
CA ARG A 219 21.69 10.33 -2.24
C ARG A 219 20.54 11.08 -2.92
N LEU A 220 19.33 10.99 -2.35
CA LEU A 220 18.23 11.90 -2.68
C LEU A 220 18.40 13.23 -1.93
N ASN A 221 18.38 14.34 -2.67
CA ASN A 221 18.94 15.62 -2.20
C ASN A 221 17.92 16.56 -1.56
N ALA A 222 16.60 16.24 -1.63
CA ALA A 222 15.52 17.13 -1.18
C ALA A 222 14.69 16.56 -0.03
N SER A 223 15.24 15.58 0.72
CA SER A 223 14.50 14.88 1.79
C SER A 223 14.12 15.83 2.93
N PRO A 224 12.83 16.04 3.24
CA PRO A 224 12.42 16.75 4.45
C PRO A 224 12.76 15.95 5.71
N ALA A 225 12.84 16.62 6.85
CA ALA A 225 13.19 15.97 8.14
C ALA A 225 12.20 14.87 8.50
N ASP A 226 10.90 15.07 8.23
CA ASP A 226 9.82 14.13 8.56
C ASP A 226 9.48 13.17 7.40
N ALA A 227 10.38 12.98 6.43
CA ALA A 227 10.14 12.18 5.23
C ALA A 227 9.64 10.77 5.55
N LEU A 228 10.22 10.12 6.57
CA LEU A 228 9.82 8.77 6.97
C LEU A 228 8.38 8.73 7.47
N ASN A 229 7.99 9.66 8.33
CA ASN A 229 6.62 9.75 8.85
C ASN A 229 5.61 10.08 7.76
N THR A 230 5.93 11.00 6.87
CA THR A 230 5.07 11.38 5.74
C THR A 230 4.88 10.21 4.79
N LEU A 231 5.96 9.48 4.45
CA LEU A 231 5.86 8.30 3.60
C LEU A 231 5.08 7.16 4.26
N LEU A 232 5.21 6.99 5.58
CA LEU A 232 4.41 6.03 6.35
C LEU A 232 2.91 6.38 6.29
N ASP A 233 2.54 7.66 6.41
CA ASP A 233 1.16 8.12 6.29
C ASP A 233 0.59 7.81 4.89
N VAL A 234 1.34 8.12 3.83
CA VAL A 234 0.97 7.77 2.44
C VAL A 234 0.80 6.27 2.28
N ALA A 235 1.74 5.46 2.79
CA ALA A 235 1.68 4.01 2.73
C ALA A 235 0.43 3.45 3.43
N CYS A 236 0.08 3.97 4.61
CA CYS A 236 -1.12 3.58 5.35
C CYS A 236 -2.39 3.95 4.60
N ILE A 237 -2.48 5.16 4.05
CA ILE A 237 -3.64 5.63 3.26
C ILE A 237 -3.82 4.75 2.03
N ALA A 238 -2.77 4.49 1.29
CA ALA A 238 -2.83 3.63 0.11
C ALA A 238 -3.25 2.19 0.47
N LEU A 239 -2.64 1.60 1.51
CA LEU A 239 -2.96 0.26 1.94
C LEU A 239 -4.41 0.12 2.42
N THR A 240 -4.95 1.10 3.14
CA THR A 240 -6.32 1.06 3.64
C THR A 240 -7.35 1.09 2.51
N ASN A 241 -7.08 1.81 1.43
CA ASN A 241 -7.97 1.81 0.27
C ASN A 241 -7.92 0.47 -0.48
N GLU A 242 -6.76 -0.18 -0.61
CA GLU A 242 -6.69 -1.55 -1.11
C GLU A 242 -7.46 -2.53 -0.21
N MET A 243 -7.31 -2.41 1.10
CA MET A 243 -7.96 -3.29 2.08
C MET A 243 -9.49 -3.18 2.04
N ILE A 244 -10.06 -1.98 1.83
CA ILE A 244 -11.51 -1.77 1.67
C ILE A 244 -12.03 -2.52 0.46
N GLY A 245 -11.31 -2.54 -0.66
CA GLY A 245 -11.67 -3.33 -1.82
C GLY A 245 -11.78 -4.83 -1.50
N GLY A 246 -10.80 -5.35 -0.76
CA GLY A 246 -10.82 -6.74 -0.29
C GLY A 246 -11.96 -7.03 0.68
N ALA A 247 -12.24 -6.14 1.64
CA ALA A 247 -13.35 -6.28 2.59
C ALA A 247 -14.71 -6.30 1.88
N GLN A 248 -14.92 -5.40 0.91
CA GLN A 248 -16.12 -5.37 0.09
C GLN A 248 -16.29 -6.67 -0.71
N ARG A 249 -15.21 -7.17 -1.33
CA ARG A 249 -15.26 -8.42 -2.09
C ARG A 249 -15.69 -9.60 -1.22
N LEU A 250 -15.22 -9.65 0.02
CA LEU A 250 -15.60 -10.69 0.97
C LEU A 250 -17.07 -10.58 1.40
N LEU A 251 -17.55 -9.37 1.68
CA LEU A 251 -18.97 -9.13 1.97
C LEU A 251 -19.86 -9.58 0.80
N ASP A 252 -19.52 -9.19 -0.44
CA ASP A 252 -20.24 -9.61 -1.65
C ASP A 252 -20.26 -11.15 -1.75
N ALA A 253 -19.12 -11.82 -1.58
CA ALA A 253 -19.01 -13.27 -1.62
C ALA A 253 -19.83 -13.97 -0.53
N ALA A 254 -19.89 -13.40 0.68
CA ALA A 254 -20.71 -13.92 1.78
C ALA A 254 -22.20 -13.80 1.48
N VAL A 255 -22.64 -12.66 0.92
CA VAL A 255 -24.03 -12.44 0.50
C VAL A 255 -24.42 -13.45 -0.58
N ASP A 256 -23.62 -13.54 -1.65
CA ASP A 256 -23.88 -14.45 -2.77
C ASP A 256 -23.97 -15.90 -2.32
N TYR A 257 -22.98 -16.36 -1.52
CA TYR A 257 -22.96 -17.73 -1.02
C TYR A 257 -24.16 -18.05 -0.16
N THR A 258 -24.55 -17.16 0.77
CA THR A 258 -25.68 -17.40 1.67
C THR A 258 -27.02 -17.42 0.95
N GLN A 259 -27.16 -16.74 -0.18
CA GLN A 259 -28.34 -16.81 -1.05
C GLN A 259 -28.42 -18.14 -1.80
N LEU A 260 -27.29 -18.68 -2.24
CA LEU A 260 -27.20 -19.92 -3.02
C LEU A 260 -27.26 -21.18 -2.14
N ARG A 261 -26.77 -21.11 -0.90
CA ARG A 261 -26.67 -22.27 -0.01
C ARG A 261 -28.00 -22.59 0.65
N TYR A 262 -28.51 -23.80 0.46
CA TYR A 262 -29.74 -24.31 1.07
C TYR A 262 -29.44 -25.23 2.25
N GLN A 263 -30.08 -24.98 3.39
CA GLN A 263 -30.10 -25.85 4.57
C GLN A 263 -31.45 -25.68 5.28
N PHE A 264 -31.94 -26.75 5.94
CA PHE A 264 -33.24 -26.76 6.63
C PHE A 264 -34.42 -26.36 5.72
N GLY A 265 -34.37 -26.76 4.45
CA GLY A 265 -35.44 -26.55 3.46
C GLY A 265 -35.51 -25.14 2.85
N ARG A 266 -34.54 -24.26 3.11
CA ARG A 266 -34.48 -22.87 2.56
C ARG A 266 -33.07 -22.34 2.42
N SER A 267 -32.90 -21.25 1.68
CA SER A 267 -31.65 -20.52 1.63
C SER A 267 -31.19 -20.05 3.01
N ILE A 268 -29.91 -20.18 3.34
CA ILE A 268 -29.38 -19.75 4.64
C ILE A 268 -29.47 -18.24 4.84
N ALA A 269 -29.50 -17.44 3.77
CA ALA A 269 -29.76 -15.99 3.81
C ALA A 269 -31.16 -15.65 4.37
N SER A 270 -32.12 -16.61 4.40
CA SER A 270 -33.43 -16.36 4.95
C SER A 270 -33.51 -16.34 6.48
N PHE A 271 -32.46 -16.85 7.17
CA PHE A 271 -32.39 -16.85 8.63
C PHE A 271 -32.00 -15.49 9.18
N GLN A 272 -32.71 -15.00 10.22
CA GLN A 272 -32.46 -13.70 10.82
C GLN A 272 -31.03 -13.57 11.36
N ALA A 273 -30.49 -14.63 11.97
CA ALA A 273 -29.13 -14.63 12.48
C ALA A 273 -28.06 -14.33 11.38
N ILE A 274 -28.28 -14.84 10.17
CA ILE A 274 -27.39 -14.58 9.02
C ILE A 274 -27.58 -13.15 8.51
N LYS A 275 -28.85 -12.69 8.39
CA LYS A 275 -29.15 -11.32 7.96
C LYS A 275 -28.54 -10.27 8.88
N HIS A 276 -28.63 -10.46 10.20
CA HIS A 276 -28.09 -9.51 11.17
C HIS A 276 -26.56 -9.46 11.07
N ARG A 277 -25.87 -10.60 10.98
CA ARG A 277 -24.42 -10.66 10.81
C ARG A 277 -23.93 -9.93 9.54
N LEU A 278 -24.64 -10.15 8.42
CA LEU A 278 -24.31 -9.47 7.16
C LEU A 278 -24.62 -7.97 7.20
N ALA A 279 -25.68 -7.56 7.91
CA ALA A 279 -26.01 -6.15 8.10
C ALA A 279 -24.99 -5.44 9.01
N ASP A 280 -24.56 -6.09 10.09
CA ASP A 280 -23.49 -5.57 10.98
C ASP A 280 -22.17 -5.44 10.20
N LEU A 281 -21.80 -6.47 9.43
CA LEU A 281 -20.61 -6.43 8.59
C LEU A 281 -20.67 -5.32 7.53
N LEU A 282 -21.81 -5.13 6.87
CA LEU A 282 -22.00 -4.02 5.94
C LEU A 282 -21.77 -2.67 6.62
N LEU A 283 -22.33 -2.47 7.82
CA LEU A 283 -22.12 -1.23 8.59
C LEU A 283 -20.64 -1.00 8.89
N GLU A 284 -19.91 -2.02 9.33
CA GLU A 284 -18.48 -1.92 9.61
C GLU A 284 -17.67 -1.57 8.35
N VAL A 285 -17.96 -2.22 7.21
CA VAL A 285 -17.30 -1.95 5.93
C VAL A 285 -17.55 -0.52 5.46
N GLU A 286 -18.78 0.00 5.57
CA GLU A 286 -19.11 1.37 5.16
C GLU A 286 -18.48 2.44 6.07
N LEU A 287 -18.41 2.18 7.38
CA LEU A 287 -17.69 3.06 8.30
C LEU A 287 -16.19 3.09 8.01
N ALA A 288 -15.59 1.92 7.78
CA ALA A 288 -14.18 1.79 7.44
C ALA A 288 -13.86 2.44 6.07
N ARG A 289 -14.75 2.28 5.08
CA ARG A 289 -14.67 2.95 3.78
C ARG A 289 -14.65 4.48 3.93
N SER A 290 -15.54 5.01 4.77
CA SER A 290 -15.60 6.45 5.04
C SER A 290 -14.29 6.96 5.65
N ALA A 291 -13.66 6.20 6.55
CA ALA A 291 -12.37 6.56 7.13
C ALA A 291 -11.23 6.52 6.09
N ALA A 292 -11.18 5.48 5.24
CA ALA A 292 -10.17 5.35 4.19
C ALA A 292 -10.26 6.49 3.16
N TYR A 293 -11.47 6.83 2.70
CA TYR A 293 -11.69 7.91 1.74
C TYR A 293 -11.40 9.29 2.35
N GLN A 294 -11.76 9.51 3.64
CA GLN A 294 -11.40 10.74 4.32
C GLN A 294 -9.87 10.91 4.40
N ALA A 295 -9.14 9.84 4.64
CA ALA A 295 -7.68 9.87 4.66
C ALA A 295 -7.10 10.17 3.27
N ALA A 296 -7.66 9.57 2.20
CA ALA A 296 -7.27 9.86 0.82
C ALA A 296 -7.56 11.32 0.43
N GLN A 297 -8.71 11.86 0.82
CA GLN A 297 -9.04 13.27 0.60
C GLN A 297 -8.08 14.19 1.35
N THR A 298 -7.74 13.86 2.59
CA THR A 298 -6.76 14.64 3.38
C THR A 298 -5.40 14.67 2.70
N LEU A 299 -4.96 13.53 2.14
CA LEU A 299 -3.72 13.47 1.36
C LEU A 299 -3.80 14.35 0.10
N ALA A 300 -4.93 14.32 -0.61
CA ALA A 300 -5.16 15.19 -1.78
C ALA A 300 -5.12 16.69 -1.41
N ASP A 301 -5.72 17.06 -0.27
CA ASP A 301 -5.76 18.44 0.21
C ASP A 301 -4.40 18.96 0.70
N CYS A 302 -3.44 18.08 0.97
CA CYS A 302 -2.08 18.46 1.40
C CYS A 302 -1.26 19.14 0.30
N GLY A 303 -1.52 18.84 -0.96
CA GLY A 303 -0.72 19.38 -2.08
C GLY A 303 0.72 18.86 -2.06
N ASP A 304 1.71 19.76 -2.01
CA ASP A 304 3.12 19.36 -2.00
C ASP A 304 3.55 18.85 -0.61
N LEU A 305 3.74 17.53 -0.51
CA LEU A 305 4.13 16.85 0.73
C LEU A 305 5.48 17.28 1.33
N ARG A 306 6.32 17.99 0.56
CA ARG A 306 7.62 18.49 1.02
C ARG A 306 7.49 19.75 1.87
N THR A 307 6.37 20.44 1.78
CA THR A 307 6.14 21.75 2.39
C THR A 307 4.98 21.75 3.37
N LEU A 308 4.66 20.61 3.95
CA LEU A 308 3.58 20.47 4.90
C LEU A 308 3.81 21.38 6.13
N SER A 309 2.80 22.15 6.47
CA SER A 309 2.77 22.79 7.79
C SER A 309 2.61 21.73 8.88
N SER A 310 3.05 22.04 10.11
CA SER A 310 2.89 21.14 11.25
C SER A 310 1.41 20.76 11.50
N SER A 311 0.45 21.61 11.15
CA SER A 311 -0.98 21.29 11.26
C SER A 311 -1.44 20.31 10.19
N GLN A 312 -0.96 20.45 8.95
CA GLN A 312 -1.27 19.50 7.87
C GLN A 312 -0.64 18.14 8.15
N GLN A 313 0.63 18.10 8.58
CA GLN A 313 1.29 16.83 8.94
C GLN A 313 0.53 16.10 10.05
N ARG A 314 0.11 16.80 11.12
CA ARG A 314 -0.68 16.18 12.19
C ARG A 314 -2.02 15.65 11.70
N LEU A 315 -2.75 16.42 10.88
CA LEU A 315 -4.04 15.99 10.34
C LEU A 315 -3.90 14.77 9.43
N LEU A 316 -2.85 14.75 8.60
CA LEU A 316 -2.52 13.62 7.74
C LEU A 316 -2.25 12.37 8.59
N THR A 317 -1.41 12.49 9.62
CA THR A 317 -1.09 11.39 10.56
C THR A 317 -2.33 10.90 11.33
N GLU A 318 -3.19 11.83 11.80
CA GLU A 318 -4.44 11.51 12.48
C GLU A 318 -5.35 10.65 11.60
N HIS A 319 -5.61 11.09 10.36
CA HIS A 319 -6.52 10.38 9.46
C HIS A 319 -5.90 9.09 8.89
N ALA A 320 -4.62 9.08 8.56
CA ALA A 320 -3.92 7.87 8.13
C ALA A 320 -3.94 6.78 9.21
N SER A 321 -3.68 7.16 10.46
CA SER A 321 -3.67 6.24 11.59
C SER A 321 -5.07 5.76 11.97
N LEU A 322 -6.08 6.63 11.95
CA LEU A 322 -7.49 6.27 12.15
C LEU A 322 -7.93 5.23 11.11
N ALA A 323 -7.70 5.53 9.83
CA ALA A 323 -8.06 4.63 8.74
C ALA A 323 -7.35 3.28 8.87
N LYS A 324 -6.02 3.28 9.12
CA LYS A 324 -5.25 2.04 9.25
C LYS A 324 -5.75 1.17 10.41
N ALA A 325 -6.02 1.73 11.57
CA ALA A 325 -6.54 0.99 12.71
C ALA A 325 -7.92 0.37 12.41
N MET A 326 -8.84 1.17 11.90
CA MET A 326 -10.22 0.76 11.65
C MET A 326 -10.34 -0.25 10.50
N VAL A 327 -9.73 0.06 9.35
CA VAL A 327 -9.83 -0.79 8.15
C VAL A 327 -9.16 -2.14 8.36
N SER A 328 -8.04 -2.18 9.11
CA SER A 328 -7.36 -3.46 9.41
C SER A 328 -8.27 -4.44 10.15
N GLU A 329 -8.95 -3.97 11.18
CA GLU A 329 -9.87 -4.81 11.97
C GLU A 329 -11.10 -5.21 11.15
N THR A 330 -11.69 -4.26 10.40
CA THR A 330 -12.86 -4.53 9.55
C THR A 330 -12.53 -5.55 8.45
N TYR A 331 -11.38 -5.43 7.78
CA TYR A 331 -11.01 -6.38 6.73
C TYR A 331 -10.78 -7.78 7.27
N LEU A 332 -10.10 -7.90 8.41
CA LEU A 332 -9.92 -9.20 9.07
C LEU A 332 -11.26 -9.78 9.54
N GLN A 333 -12.14 -8.96 10.10
CA GLN A 333 -13.49 -9.39 10.51
C GLN A 333 -14.30 -9.86 9.30
N ALA A 334 -14.28 -9.13 8.18
CA ALA A 334 -14.93 -9.54 6.93
C ALA A 334 -14.44 -10.91 6.45
N ALA A 335 -13.12 -11.15 6.54
CA ALA A 335 -12.55 -12.43 6.15
C ALA A 335 -12.98 -13.58 7.07
N LEU A 336 -12.99 -13.37 8.37
CA LEU A 336 -13.42 -14.36 9.36
C LEU A 336 -14.92 -14.69 9.22
N GLU A 337 -15.77 -13.66 9.07
CA GLU A 337 -17.21 -13.83 8.88
C GLU A 337 -17.52 -14.58 7.58
N THR A 338 -16.85 -14.24 6.49
CA THR A 338 -17.03 -14.90 5.19
C THR A 338 -16.64 -16.37 5.27
N ILE A 339 -15.49 -16.70 5.85
CA ILE A 339 -15.07 -18.09 6.06
C ILE A 339 -16.10 -18.84 6.92
N GLN A 340 -16.56 -18.23 8.02
CA GLN A 340 -17.55 -18.83 8.92
C GLN A 340 -18.87 -19.13 8.20
N LEU A 341 -19.35 -18.22 7.36
CA LEU A 341 -20.58 -18.37 6.58
C LEU A 341 -20.46 -19.45 5.50
N HIS A 342 -19.29 -19.62 4.90
CA HIS A 342 -19.02 -20.72 3.97
C HIS A 342 -18.90 -22.07 4.68
N GLY A 343 -18.62 -22.11 5.99
CA GLY A 343 -18.42 -23.34 6.75
C GLY A 343 -17.18 -24.11 6.29
N GLY A 344 -17.23 -25.43 6.28
CA GLY A 344 -16.06 -26.27 5.98
C GLY A 344 -15.38 -25.97 4.66
N ILE A 345 -16.13 -25.60 3.61
CA ILE A 345 -15.55 -25.27 2.30
C ILE A 345 -14.70 -24.00 2.35
N GLY A 346 -15.00 -23.05 3.22
CA GLY A 346 -14.23 -21.80 3.36
C GLY A 346 -12.77 -22.01 3.78
N PHE A 347 -12.41 -23.17 4.34
CA PHE A 347 -11.05 -23.53 4.72
C PHE A 347 -10.32 -24.39 3.68
N THR A 348 -11.01 -24.81 2.62
CA THR A 348 -10.41 -25.68 1.60
C THR A 348 -9.75 -24.87 0.49
N TRP A 349 -8.79 -25.48 -0.20
CA TRP A 349 -8.16 -24.88 -1.38
C TRP A 349 -9.09 -24.72 -2.59
N GLU A 350 -10.25 -25.35 -2.56
CA GLU A 350 -11.28 -25.24 -3.58
C GLU A 350 -12.04 -23.90 -3.52
N ASN A 351 -12.03 -23.25 -2.35
CA ASN A 351 -12.64 -21.94 -2.14
C ASN A 351 -11.58 -20.84 -2.12
N ASP A 352 -11.89 -19.69 -2.71
CA ASP A 352 -10.91 -18.59 -2.84
C ASP A 352 -10.90 -17.63 -1.64
N THR A 353 -11.87 -17.68 -0.72
CA THR A 353 -12.01 -16.72 0.40
C THR A 353 -10.77 -16.67 1.29
N HIS A 354 -10.06 -17.81 1.44
CA HIS A 354 -8.83 -17.87 2.22
C HIS A 354 -7.68 -17.02 1.66
N LEU A 355 -7.70 -16.68 0.36
CA LEU A 355 -6.70 -15.79 -0.25
C LEU A 355 -6.84 -14.37 0.32
N TRP A 356 -8.08 -13.85 0.39
CA TRP A 356 -8.35 -12.56 1.03
C TRP A 356 -8.08 -12.59 2.55
N PHE A 357 -8.35 -13.71 3.23
CA PHE A 357 -7.99 -13.85 4.64
C PHE A 357 -6.48 -13.69 4.87
N LYS A 358 -5.66 -14.34 4.04
CA LYS A 358 -4.20 -14.22 4.12
C LYS A 358 -3.73 -12.79 3.84
N ARG A 359 -4.31 -12.12 2.82
CA ARG A 359 -4.04 -10.72 2.52
C ARG A 359 -4.49 -9.80 3.66
N ALA A 360 -5.66 -10.02 4.26
CA ALA A 360 -6.15 -9.25 5.40
C ALA A 360 -5.18 -9.36 6.59
N LYS A 361 -4.75 -10.58 6.93
CA LYS A 361 -3.85 -10.83 8.05
C LYS A 361 -2.44 -10.27 7.83
N SER A 362 -1.92 -10.35 6.61
CA SER A 362 -0.66 -9.73 6.23
C SER A 362 -0.75 -8.20 6.29
N SER A 363 -1.83 -7.61 5.74
CA SER A 363 -2.03 -6.17 5.71
C SER A 363 -2.30 -5.57 7.09
N GLU A 364 -2.86 -6.33 8.04
CA GLU A 364 -3.10 -5.88 9.42
C GLU A 364 -1.81 -5.42 10.11
N VAL A 365 -0.71 -6.13 9.90
CA VAL A 365 0.58 -5.86 10.55
C VAL A 365 1.52 -4.99 9.71
N LEU A 366 1.28 -4.90 8.40
CA LEU A 366 2.10 -4.11 7.50
C LEU A 366 1.99 -2.63 7.84
N PHE A 367 3.13 -1.93 7.97
CA PHE A 367 3.25 -0.53 8.38
C PHE A 367 2.75 -0.22 9.80
N GLY A 368 2.63 -1.21 10.66
CA GLY A 368 2.18 -1.09 12.05
C GLY A 368 0.80 -1.69 12.30
N THR A 369 0.61 -2.17 13.51
CA THR A 369 -0.62 -2.81 13.99
C THR A 369 -1.72 -1.78 14.28
N PRO A 370 -3.01 -2.20 14.38
CA PRO A 370 -4.10 -1.32 14.79
C PRO A 370 -3.86 -0.63 16.14
N ALA A 371 -3.23 -1.31 17.10
CA ALA A 371 -2.93 -0.74 18.40
C ALA A 371 -1.89 0.38 18.31
N GLU A 372 -0.80 0.18 17.55
CA GLU A 372 0.21 1.21 17.32
C GLU A 372 -0.36 2.44 16.60
N HIS A 373 -1.27 2.24 15.64
CA HIS A 373 -1.93 3.35 14.97
C HIS A 373 -2.91 4.10 15.86
N ARG A 374 -3.58 3.46 16.81
CA ARG A 374 -4.37 4.17 17.84
C ARG A 374 -3.50 5.08 18.70
N GLU A 375 -2.34 4.60 19.16
CA GLU A 375 -1.39 5.42 19.90
C GLU A 375 -0.85 6.58 19.07
N ARG A 376 -0.51 6.33 17.81
CA ARG A 376 -0.03 7.35 16.89
C ARG A 376 -1.10 8.43 16.62
N MET A 377 -2.36 8.04 16.44
CA MET A 377 -3.49 8.95 16.31
C MET A 377 -3.68 9.79 17.58
N LEU A 378 -3.67 9.17 18.76
CA LEU A 378 -3.82 9.88 20.03
C LEU A 378 -2.72 10.91 20.24
N SER A 379 -1.48 10.57 19.91
CA SER A 379 -0.34 11.50 19.99
C SER A 379 -0.54 12.72 19.07
N ALA A 380 -1.04 12.52 17.85
CA ALA A 380 -1.35 13.60 16.93
C ALA A 380 -2.47 14.53 17.44
N VAL A 381 -3.52 13.96 18.04
CA VAL A 381 -4.64 14.69 18.62
C VAL A 381 -4.21 15.49 19.87
N GLN A 382 -3.40 14.90 20.76
CA GLN A 382 -2.88 15.57 21.95
C GLN A 382 -2.02 16.78 21.61
N ALA A 383 -1.09 16.62 20.68
CA ALA A 383 -0.25 17.73 20.19
C ALA A 383 -1.07 18.90 19.62
N LYS A 384 -2.27 18.65 19.10
CA LYS A 384 -3.20 19.70 18.65
C LYS A 384 -3.81 20.47 19.83
N ARG A 385 -4.18 19.79 20.92
CA ARG A 385 -4.77 20.40 22.13
C ARG A 385 -3.76 21.29 22.86
N ASP A 386 -2.53 20.77 23.05
CA ASP A 386 -1.46 21.50 23.75
C ASP A 386 -1.16 22.86 23.07
N ILE A 387 -1.19 22.90 21.72
CA ILE A 387 -0.99 24.16 20.98
C ILE A 387 -2.16 25.11 21.17
N GLN A 388 -3.40 24.62 21.19
CA GLN A 388 -4.58 25.48 21.40
C GLN A 388 -4.61 26.07 22.81
N GLU A 389 -4.18 25.34 23.83
CA GLU A 389 -4.10 25.82 25.21
C GLU A 389 -2.98 26.84 25.43
N HIS A 390 -1.89 26.81 24.64
CA HIS A 390 -0.79 27.78 24.74
C HIS A 390 -1.03 29.08 23.94
N VAL A 391 -2.03 29.11 23.07
CA VAL A 391 -2.41 30.28 22.22
C VAL A 391 -3.63 31.00 22.79
N ALA A 392 -4.36 30.40 23.71
CA ALA A 392 -5.53 30.99 24.40
C ALA A 392 -5.10 31.63 25.72
#